data_92d7b0f88268397740f0ed73cb2d25a3
#
_entry.id   92d7b0f88268397740f0ed73cb2d25a3
#
_cell.length_a   1.000
_cell.length_b   1.000
_cell.length_c   1.000
_cell.angle_alpha   90.00
_cell.angle_beta   90.00
_cell.angle_gamma   90.00
#
_symmetry.space_group_name_H-M   'P 1'
#
loop_
_entity.id
_entity.type
_entity.pdbx_description
1 polymer ?
#
loop_
_entity_poly.entity_id
_entity_poly.type
_entity_poly.pdbx_seq_one_letter_code
_entity_poly.pdbx_strand_id
1 'polypeptide(L)'
;MGCSPIGVIVCTGVPHCFAPNIVRDAAINPAPAKAVRRKARRSIFNLQDFSRGHNISGGQFKNTLRDAKSFPAGHSQPPQANSLGLRYHQYMAVQTPISSLKTRDQSALPTHAFGTHAFRAYDPLLEPIAAKVMAQQRLSANDGLALYASHDVLAVGWLANHVRERMHGDVTYFNVNRHINPTNVCVAACKLCAFGRKKGDPAGYTMALSEAWETAASGYTEAVTEFHIVGGLHPDLPFEFFLDVIRGLKERFPKVHIKAFTMVEIAFLARRAKLSVEETLLKLREAGVDSMPGGGAEIFAARVRSIICDHKIDGEEWLETARTAHNLGFKSNATMLYGHIENDGDRVDHLLKLRALQDETGGFQTFIPLAFHPENTPLDHLPVTTGLTDIRQIAVSRLLLDNFPHIKAYWQMMTPKIAQIALRFGADDLDGTVIEEKIYHDAGATTPQGMTRKELCRLITEAGRVPVERDTLYHAVTRSEDSFTVAV
;
A
#
# COMPACT_ATOMS: atom_id res chain seq x y z
N MET A 1 46.84 -15.29 46.98
CA MET A 1 47.47 -14.04 47.41
C MET A 1 46.85 -12.96 46.52
N GLY A 2 46.04 -12.08 46.87
CA GLY A 2 45.69 -11.35 48.04
C GLY A 2 44.93 -10.16 47.59
N CYS A 3 43.76 -10.05 48.16
CA CYS A 3 43.10 -8.84 48.67
C CYS A 3 42.61 -7.75 47.74
N SER A 4 41.28 -7.61 47.75
CA SER A 4 40.45 -6.37 47.73
C SER A 4 40.91 -5.40 48.86
N PRO A 5 40.30 -4.22 49.14
CA PRO A 5 38.93 -3.74 48.80
C PRO A 5 38.72 -2.19 48.78
N ILE A 6 37.46 -1.77 48.60
CA ILE A 6 36.71 -0.68 49.28
C ILE A 6 36.84 0.77 48.80
N GLY A 7 35.64 1.38 48.60
CA GLY A 7 35.47 2.82 48.57
C GLY A 7 34.04 3.28 48.22
N VAL A 8 33.09 3.06 49.11
CA VAL A 8 31.76 3.70 49.15
C VAL A 8 31.94 5.12 49.66
N ILE A 9 31.36 6.12 48.95
CA ILE A 9 31.03 7.43 49.57
C ILE A 9 29.58 7.76 49.25
N VAL A 10 28.78 7.73 50.31
CA VAL A 10 27.44 8.32 50.41
C VAL A 10 27.62 9.77 50.85
N CYS A 11 26.95 10.68 50.23
CA CYS A 11 26.65 11.99 50.82
C CYS A 11 25.20 12.36 50.59
N THR A 12 24.45 12.33 51.64
CA THR A 12 23.14 12.89 51.97
C THR A 12 23.16 14.42 52.00
N GLY A 13 22.08 15.06 51.62
CA GLY A 13 21.87 16.48 51.90
C GLY A 13 20.69 17.11 51.20
N VAL A 14 19.50 17.01 51.76
CA VAL A 14 18.37 17.96 51.59
C VAL A 14 18.44 18.95 52.78
N PRO A 15 17.99 20.25 52.76
CA PRO A 15 16.58 20.56 52.63
C PRO A 15 16.19 21.95 52.11
N HIS A 16 14.87 22.13 52.02
CA HIS A 16 13.98 23.28 52.23
C HIS A 16 13.65 24.27 51.09
N CYS A 17 12.39 24.16 50.64
CA CYS A 17 11.24 25.05 50.90
C CYS A 17 11.31 26.45 50.34
N PHE A 18 10.37 26.73 49.40
CA PHE A 18 9.44 27.87 49.48
C PHE A 18 8.34 27.74 48.39
N ALA A 19 7.09 27.59 48.83
CA ALA A 19 5.86 28.02 48.16
C ALA A 19 5.20 28.99 49.15
N PRO A 20 4.10 29.71 48.86
CA PRO A 20 3.38 29.96 47.62
C PRO A 20 3.04 31.47 47.44
N ASN A 21 2.52 31.89 46.28
CA ASN A 21 1.68 33.08 46.21
C ASN A 21 0.50 32.81 45.25
N ILE A 22 -0.65 32.74 45.88
CA ILE A 22 -2.01 32.81 45.35
C ILE A 22 -2.31 34.25 44.99
N VAL A 23 -2.75 34.51 43.74
CA VAL A 23 -3.57 35.67 43.42
C VAL A 23 -4.84 35.17 42.74
N ARG A 24 -5.97 35.48 43.42
CA ARG A 24 -7.35 35.21 43.02
C ARG A 24 -7.88 36.30 42.09
N ASP A 25 -8.80 35.85 41.23
CA ASP A 25 -10.02 36.48 40.76
C ASP A 25 -9.96 37.74 39.88
N ALA A 26 -10.40 37.59 38.65
CA ALA A 26 -11.36 38.51 38.05
C ALA A 26 -12.21 37.75 37.00
N ALA A 27 -13.45 37.50 37.39
CA ALA A 27 -14.53 37.07 36.52
C ALA A 27 -14.88 38.18 35.53
N ILE A 28 -14.91 37.89 34.23
CA ILE A 28 -15.52 38.76 33.21
C ILE A 28 -16.62 37.95 32.49
N ASN A 29 -17.86 38.40 32.72
CA ASN A 29 -19.09 37.98 32.08
C ASN A 29 -19.07 38.30 30.56
N PRO A 30 -19.59 37.46 29.68
CA PRO A 30 -19.78 37.82 28.27
C PRO A 30 -21.12 38.51 28.05
N ALA A 31 -21.10 39.69 27.43
CA ALA A 31 -22.26 40.37 26.91
C ALA A 31 -22.73 39.81 25.56
N PRO A 32 -24.02 39.95 25.19
CA PRO A 32 -24.63 39.21 24.07
C PRO A 32 -24.30 39.81 22.69
N ALA A 33 -23.98 38.96 21.75
CA ALA A 33 -23.73 39.32 20.35
C ALA A 33 -25.04 39.69 19.63
N LYS A 34 -25.08 40.91 19.11
CA LYS A 34 -26.14 41.41 18.24
C LYS A 34 -26.03 40.77 16.85
N ALA A 35 -27.13 40.17 16.42
CA ALA A 35 -27.32 39.65 15.06
C ALA A 35 -27.30 40.79 14.03
N VAL A 36 -26.36 40.71 13.08
CA VAL A 36 -26.38 41.51 11.86
C VAL A 36 -26.91 40.65 10.72
N ARG A 37 -28.19 40.84 10.36
CA ARG A 37 -28.78 40.31 9.14
C ARG A 37 -28.21 41.08 7.94
N ARG A 38 -27.42 40.43 7.07
CA ARG A 38 -27.17 40.89 5.71
C ARG A 38 -28.03 40.09 4.73
N LYS A 39 -28.91 40.82 4.03
CA LYS A 39 -29.73 40.36 2.92
C LYS A 39 -28.81 39.92 1.77
N ALA A 40 -28.82 38.65 1.39
CA ALA A 40 -28.31 38.19 0.11
C ALA A 40 -29.46 38.23 -0.90
N ARG A 41 -29.30 39.01 -1.95
CA ARG A 41 -30.22 39.07 -3.12
C ARG A 41 -30.03 37.77 -3.92
N ARG A 42 -31.11 37.02 -4.08
CA ARG A 42 -31.25 35.93 -5.04
C ARG A 42 -31.39 36.55 -6.45
N SER A 43 -30.48 36.25 -7.36
CA SER A 43 -30.72 36.39 -8.79
C SER A 43 -31.14 35.02 -9.31
N ILE A 44 -32.42 34.93 -9.64
CA ILE A 44 -33.01 33.77 -10.32
C ILE A 44 -32.81 34.03 -11.81
N PHE A 45 -32.05 33.18 -12.49
CA PHE A 45 -32.08 33.10 -13.96
C PHE A 45 -33.11 32.06 -14.35
N ASN A 46 -34.22 32.54 -14.96
CA ASN A 46 -35.24 31.74 -15.59
C ASN A 46 -34.72 31.28 -16.96
N LEU A 47 -34.66 29.98 -17.16
CA LEU A 47 -34.53 29.34 -18.46
C LEU A 47 -35.90 28.80 -18.86
N GLN A 48 -36.73 29.66 -19.44
CA GLN A 48 -37.85 29.31 -20.31
C GLN A 48 -37.78 30.23 -21.51
N ASP A 49 -37.48 29.62 -22.65
CA ASP A 49 -37.92 29.95 -24.00
C ASP A 49 -36.94 29.35 -25.00
N PHE A 50 -37.26 28.17 -25.49
CA PHE A 50 -37.03 27.76 -26.89
C PHE A 50 -37.86 26.50 -27.19
N SER A 51 -39.15 26.71 -27.43
CA SER A 51 -40.01 25.70 -28.05
C SER A 51 -40.75 26.34 -29.19
N ARG A 52 -40.33 26.07 -30.41
CA ARG A 52 -41.02 26.11 -31.69
C ARG A 52 -40.00 25.62 -32.72
N GLY A 53 -40.15 24.57 -33.39
CA GLY A 53 -41.19 23.85 -34.04
C GLY A 53 -40.58 23.38 -35.36
N HIS A 54 -40.59 22.09 -35.62
CA HIS A 54 -40.84 21.57 -36.98
C HIS A 54 -41.17 20.08 -36.86
N ASN A 55 -42.42 19.79 -37.12
CA ASN A 55 -42.97 18.48 -37.43
C ASN A 55 -42.38 17.96 -38.75
N ILE A 56 -41.87 16.73 -38.78
CA ILE A 56 -41.90 15.90 -39.98
C ILE A 56 -42.24 14.45 -39.56
N SER A 57 -43.24 13.98 -40.19
CA SER A 57 -44.02 12.75 -40.11
C SER A 57 -43.23 11.44 -40.28
N GLY A 58 -43.69 10.47 -39.61
CA GLY A 58 -43.78 9.03 -39.74
C GLY A 58 -43.26 8.31 -40.98
N GLY A 59 -42.65 7.18 -40.74
CA GLY A 59 -42.32 6.19 -41.73
C GLY A 59 -41.87 4.89 -41.06
N GLN A 60 -42.81 3.98 -40.92
CA GLN A 60 -42.56 2.57 -40.57
C GLN A 60 -41.69 1.90 -41.63
N PHE A 61 -40.72 1.10 -41.23
CA PHE A 61 -40.24 0.00 -42.06
C PHE A 61 -40.10 -1.27 -41.24
N LYS A 62 -40.93 -2.25 -41.70
CA LYS A 62 -40.96 -3.66 -41.25
C LYS A 62 -39.84 -4.45 -41.87
N ASN A 63 -39.46 -5.49 -41.14
CA ASN A 63 -38.73 -6.73 -41.48
C ASN A 63 -38.81 -7.13 -42.98
N THR A 64 -37.66 -7.56 -43.52
CA THR A 64 -37.60 -8.69 -44.45
C THR A 64 -36.20 -9.38 -44.34
N LEU A 65 -36.22 -10.59 -43.86
CA LEU A 65 -35.25 -11.66 -44.16
C LEU A 65 -35.49 -12.06 -45.63
N ARG A 66 -34.42 -12.25 -46.45
CA ARG A 66 -34.23 -13.41 -47.33
C ARG A 66 -33.04 -13.24 -48.29
N ASP A 67 -32.38 -14.37 -48.40
CA ASP A 67 -31.71 -14.97 -49.56
C ASP A 67 -30.20 -14.82 -49.71
N ALA A 68 -29.58 -15.91 -49.37
CA ALA A 68 -28.28 -16.34 -49.82
C ALA A 68 -28.20 -16.55 -51.36
N LYS A 69 -27.15 -16.02 -51.97
CA LYS A 69 -26.67 -16.60 -53.27
C LYS A 69 -25.14 -16.65 -53.27
N SER A 70 -24.70 -17.86 -53.53
CA SER A 70 -23.38 -18.36 -53.83
C SER A 70 -22.69 -17.62 -54.96
N PHE A 71 -21.36 -17.37 -54.82
CA PHE A 71 -20.45 -17.12 -55.93
C PHE A 71 -19.17 -18.02 -55.78
N PRO A 72 -18.55 -18.39 -56.89
CA PRO A 72 -17.70 -19.58 -56.99
C PRO A 72 -16.25 -19.32 -56.63
N ALA A 73 -15.58 -20.46 -56.30
CA ALA A 73 -14.15 -20.55 -56.03
C ALA A 73 -13.31 -20.15 -57.25
N GLY A 74 -12.41 -19.21 -57.09
CA GLY A 74 -11.34 -18.89 -58.00
C GLY A 74 -10.00 -19.08 -57.30
N HIS A 75 -9.21 -20.04 -57.81
CA HIS A 75 -7.81 -20.29 -57.41
C HIS A 75 -6.94 -19.06 -57.73
N SER A 76 -6.25 -18.51 -56.74
CA SER A 76 -5.05 -17.72 -56.98
C SER A 76 -4.03 -18.02 -55.88
N GLN A 77 -2.84 -18.48 -56.31
CA GLN A 77 -1.69 -18.76 -55.49
C GLN A 77 -1.20 -17.51 -54.75
N PRO A 78 -0.60 -17.67 -53.53
CA PRO A 78 -0.01 -16.54 -52.81
C PRO A 78 1.35 -16.14 -53.45
N PRO A 79 1.70 -14.85 -53.42
CA PRO A 79 3.01 -14.39 -53.91
C PRO A 79 4.12 -14.76 -52.92
N GLN A 80 5.27 -15.12 -53.49
CA GLN A 80 6.50 -15.50 -52.81
C GLN A 80 6.96 -14.41 -51.84
N ALA A 81 7.24 -14.81 -50.60
CA ALA A 81 7.85 -13.98 -49.57
C ALA A 81 9.32 -13.69 -49.91
N ASN A 82 9.63 -12.43 -50.15
CA ASN A 82 11.00 -11.94 -50.21
C ASN A 82 11.62 -11.88 -48.80
N SER A 83 12.80 -12.45 -48.72
CA SER A 83 13.71 -12.54 -47.60
C SER A 83 14.05 -11.19 -46.95
N LEU A 84 13.43 -10.91 -45.81
CA LEU A 84 13.88 -9.97 -44.78
C LEU A 84 13.52 -10.51 -43.37
N GLY A 85 13.89 -11.74 -43.15
CA GLY A 85 13.69 -12.43 -41.87
C GLY A 85 14.99 -13.03 -41.38
N LEU A 86 15.93 -12.23 -40.94
CA LEU A 86 17.11 -12.70 -40.23
C LEU A 86 17.66 -11.55 -39.37
N ARG A 87 17.14 -11.41 -38.18
CA ARG A 87 17.80 -10.85 -36.99
C ARG A 87 16.88 -10.79 -35.74
N TYR A 88 16.05 -11.81 -35.49
CA TYR A 88 15.25 -11.87 -34.26
C TYR A 88 15.39 -13.18 -33.47
N HIS A 89 16.37 -14.03 -33.82
CA HIS A 89 16.56 -15.34 -33.19
C HIS A 89 17.89 -15.54 -32.47
N GLN A 90 18.44 -14.49 -31.85
CA GLN A 90 19.69 -14.63 -31.09
C GLN A 90 19.70 -14.01 -29.71
N TYR A 91 18.52 -13.84 -29.05
CA TYR A 91 18.44 -13.39 -27.67
C TYR A 91 17.66 -14.33 -26.73
N MET A 92 17.58 -15.58 -27.08
CA MET A 92 16.98 -16.62 -26.25
C MET A 92 17.97 -17.77 -26.12
N ALA A 93 18.87 -17.68 -25.20
CA ALA A 93 19.55 -18.74 -24.46
C ALA A 93 20.90 -18.28 -23.89
N VAL A 94 20.85 -17.52 -22.80
CA VAL A 94 21.90 -17.58 -21.79
C VAL A 94 21.20 -17.71 -20.45
N GLN A 95 20.75 -18.92 -20.15
CA GLN A 95 20.53 -19.35 -18.79
C GLN A 95 21.91 -19.63 -18.20
N THR A 96 22.56 -18.60 -17.67
CA THR A 96 23.70 -18.82 -16.79
C THR A 96 23.16 -19.26 -15.45
N PRO A 97 23.52 -20.42 -14.93
CA PRO A 97 23.10 -20.83 -13.58
C PRO A 97 23.58 -19.79 -12.55
N ILE A 98 22.71 -19.36 -11.66
CA ILE A 98 22.99 -18.37 -10.59
C ILE A 98 24.10 -18.87 -9.63
N SER A 99 24.50 -20.13 -9.69
CA SER A 99 25.60 -20.70 -8.89
C SER A 99 27.00 -20.14 -9.24
N SER A 100 27.13 -19.29 -10.26
CA SER A 100 28.39 -18.62 -10.62
C SER A 100 28.44 -17.14 -10.23
N LEU A 101 27.44 -16.61 -9.56
CA LEU A 101 27.54 -15.31 -8.89
C LEU A 101 28.40 -15.50 -7.63
N LYS A 102 29.72 -15.67 -7.81
CA LYS A 102 30.68 -15.31 -6.79
C LYS A 102 30.28 -13.93 -6.30
N THR A 103 30.22 -13.76 -4.97
CA THR A 103 30.15 -12.46 -4.32
C THR A 103 31.01 -11.49 -5.12
N ARG A 104 30.38 -10.67 -5.95
CA ARG A 104 31.06 -9.62 -6.67
C ARG A 104 31.56 -8.69 -5.61
N ASP A 105 32.88 -8.56 -5.56
CA ASP A 105 33.54 -7.57 -4.75
C ASP A 105 32.77 -6.25 -4.89
N GLN A 106 32.17 -5.74 -3.81
CA GLN A 106 31.37 -4.52 -3.83
C GLN A 106 32.22 -3.28 -4.23
N SER A 107 33.55 -3.43 -4.26
CA SER A 107 34.46 -2.42 -4.78
C SER A 107 34.53 -2.34 -6.32
N ALA A 108 33.92 -3.28 -7.05
CA ALA A 108 33.96 -3.39 -8.51
C ALA A 108 32.59 -3.33 -9.18
N LEU A 109 31.55 -2.85 -8.50
CA LEU A 109 30.35 -2.38 -9.20
C LEU A 109 30.80 -1.20 -10.07
N PRO A 110 30.49 -1.20 -11.39
CA PRO A 110 30.64 0.03 -12.14
C PRO A 110 29.77 1.05 -11.42
N THR A 111 30.41 1.97 -10.70
CA THR A 111 29.79 3.23 -10.42
C THR A 111 29.41 3.76 -11.81
N HIS A 112 28.15 3.56 -12.22
CA HIS A 112 27.57 4.48 -13.16
C HIS A 112 27.59 5.80 -12.41
N ALA A 113 28.77 6.44 -12.47
CA ALA A 113 28.89 7.83 -12.21
C ALA A 113 27.89 8.45 -13.19
N PHE A 114 26.64 8.65 -12.75
CA PHE A 114 25.87 9.73 -13.29
C PHE A 114 26.84 10.90 -13.16
N GLY A 115 27.33 11.36 -14.32
CA GLY A 115 28.37 12.34 -14.38
C GLY A 115 28.00 13.44 -13.41
N THR A 116 28.97 14.10 -12.85
CA THR A 116 28.93 15.19 -11.88
C THR A 116 27.94 16.32 -12.24
N HIS A 117 26.72 15.95 -12.65
CA HIS A 117 25.63 16.88 -12.76
C HIS A 117 25.18 17.16 -11.35
N ALA A 118 25.64 18.27 -10.81
CA ALA A 118 25.14 18.82 -9.58
C ALA A 118 23.61 18.80 -9.62
N PHE A 119 22.98 18.29 -8.56
CA PHE A 119 21.53 18.37 -8.41
C PHE A 119 21.08 19.80 -8.69
N ARG A 120 20.11 19.98 -9.55
CA ARG A 120 19.49 21.25 -9.85
C ARG A 120 17.98 21.10 -9.78
N ALA A 121 17.37 21.87 -8.89
CA ALA A 121 15.92 22.00 -8.81
C ALA A 121 15.50 23.33 -9.45
N TYR A 122 14.34 23.35 -10.08
CA TYR A 122 13.68 24.61 -10.46
C TYR A 122 13.10 25.31 -9.23
N ASP A 123 12.74 24.56 -8.21
CA ASP A 123 12.26 25.07 -6.94
C ASP A 123 13.43 25.20 -5.95
N PRO A 124 13.83 26.45 -5.61
CA PRO A 124 14.97 26.67 -4.71
C PRO A 124 14.72 26.15 -3.28
N LEU A 125 13.45 25.92 -2.88
CA LEU A 125 13.12 25.32 -1.59
C LEU A 125 13.64 23.89 -1.45
N LEU A 126 13.93 23.21 -2.55
CA LEU A 126 14.49 21.86 -2.55
C LEU A 126 16.00 21.78 -2.31
N GLU A 127 16.74 22.88 -2.50
CA GLU A 127 18.21 22.88 -2.34
C GLU A 127 18.66 22.49 -0.91
N PRO A 128 18.12 23.08 0.18
CA PRO A 128 18.48 22.68 1.53
C PRO A 128 18.05 21.25 1.85
N ILE A 129 16.93 20.78 1.28
CA ILE A 129 16.48 19.39 1.43
C ILE A 129 17.43 18.44 0.72
N ALA A 130 17.86 18.78 -0.50
CA ALA A 130 18.85 18.01 -1.24
C ALA A 130 20.18 17.89 -0.48
N ALA A 131 20.65 18.98 0.12
CA ALA A 131 21.85 18.96 0.96
C ALA A 131 21.72 17.96 2.12
N LYS A 132 20.56 17.94 2.80
CA LYS A 132 20.28 16.97 3.87
C LYS A 132 20.27 15.54 3.34
N VAL A 133 19.59 15.27 2.21
CA VAL A 133 19.53 13.96 1.59
C VAL A 133 20.91 13.43 1.21
N MET A 134 21.75 14.29 0.60
CA MET A 134 23.13 13.95 0.24
C MET A 134 23.99 13.67 1.48
N ALA A 135 23.79 14.44 2.54
CA ALA A 135 24.48 14.25 3.82
C ALA A 135 23.87 13.10 4.67
N GLN A 136 22.87 12.38 4.17
CA GLN A 136 22.13 11.34 4.89
C GLN A 136 21.50 11.83 6.21
N GLN A 137 21.14 13.10 6.25
CA GLN A 137 20.48 13.70 7.39
C GLN A 137 18.97 13.46 7.29
N ARG A 138 18.37 13.16 8.43
CA ARG A 138 16.94 12.91 8.56
C ARG A 138 16.13 14.16 8.25
N LEU A 139 15.11 14.02 7.42
CA LEU A 139 14.22 15.11 7.07
C LEU A 139 13.19 15.38 8.18
N SER A 140 12.87 16.66 8.38
CA SER A 140 11.88 17.16 9.34
C SER A 140 10.47 17.19 8.74
N ALA A 141 9.46 17.49 9.58
CA ALA A 141 8.08 17.74 9.13
C ALA A 141 8.00 18.87 8.10
N ASN A 142 8.74 19.97 8.33
CA ASN A 142 8.75 21.10 7.40
C ASN A 142 9.39 20.74 6.05
N ASP A 143 10.42 19.90 6.03
CA ASP A 143 10.98 19.37 4.80
C ASP A 143 9.93 18.53 4.04
N GLY A 144 9.16 17.69 4.77
CA GLY A 144 8.07 16.92 4.19
C GLY A 144 6.98 17.78 3.56
N LEU A 145 6.56 18.84 4.24
CA LEU A 145 5.58 19.81 3.71
C LEU A 145 6.13 20.52 2.46
N ALA A 146 7.40 20.91 2.46
CA ALA A 146 8.03 21.54 1.30
C ALA A 146 8.10 20.59 0.10
N LEU A 147 8.40 19.30 0.31
CA LEU A 147 8.40 18.27 -0.73
C LEU A 147 7.01 18.07 -1.36
N TYR A 148 5.93 18.11 -0.56
CA TYR A 148 4.55 18.04 -1.08
C TYR A 148 4.15 19.30 -1.83
N ALA A 149 4.53 20.48 -1.32
CA ALA A 149 4.20 21.78 -1.91
C ALA A 149 4.96 22.08 -3.22
N SER A 150 6.14 21.48 -3.41
CA SER A 150 6.97 21.74 -4.58
C SER A 150 6.30 21.33 -5.88
N HIS A 151 6.35 22.19 -6.89
CA HIS A 151 5.92 21.87 -8.26
C HIS A 151 6.98 21.09 -9.05
N ASP A 152 8.22 21.03 -8.56
CA ASP A 152 9.33 20.30 -9.19
C ASP A 152 9.31 18.81 -8.80
N VAL A 153 8.29 18.10 -9.24
CA VAL A 153 8.13 16.68 -8.94
C VAL A 153 9.29 15.82 -9.46
N LEU A 154 9.97 16.26 -10.51
CA LEU A 154 11.12 15.54 -11.07
C LEU A 154 12.34 15.63 -10.14
N ALA A 155 12.59 16.79 -9.55
CA ALA A 155 13.65 16.95 -8.56
C ALA A 155 13.35 16.16 -7.28
N VAL A 156 12.10 16.19 -6.78
CA VAL A 156 11.67 15.36 -5.65
C VAL A 156 11.86 13.87 -5.96
N GLY A 157 11.46 13.43 -7.15
CA GLY A 157 11.65 12.07 -7.62
C GLY A 157 13.12 11.65 -7.74
N TRP A 158 13.97 12.55 -8.25
CA TRP A 158 15.41 12.32 -8.35
C TRP A 158 16.04 12.09 -6.96
N LEU A 159 15.70 12.92 -5.98
CA LEU A 159 16.17 12.75 -4.59
C LEU A 159 15.73 11.40 -4.00
N ALA A 160 14.48 11.04 -4.19
CA ALA A 160 13.94 9.76 -3.72
C ALA A 160 14.60 8.56 -4.41
N ASN A 161 14.83 8.67 -5.73
CA ASN A 161 15.54 7.64 -6.48
C ASN A 161 17.01 7.51 -6.05
N HIS A 162 17.67 8.61 -5.73
CA HIS A 162 19.02 8.59 -5.18
C HIS A 162 19.08 7.81 -3.85
N VAL A 163 18.15 8.06 -2.94
CA VAL A 163 18.04 7.28 -1.67
C VAL A 163 17.79 5.81 -1.97
N ARG A 164 16.82 5.51 -2.85
CA ARG A 164 16.45 4.14 -3.26
C ARG A 164 17.65 3.39 -3.85
N GLU A 165 18.41 4.01 -4.78
CA GLU A 165 19.57 3.38 -5.41
C GLU A 165 20.71 3.15 -4.43
N ARG A 166 20.89 4.04 -3.46
CA ARG A 166 21.84 3.84 -2.37
C ARG A 166 21.50 2.61 -1.51
N MET A 167 20.19 2.35 -1.30
CA MET A 167 19.72 1.23 -0.46
C MET A 167 19.71 -0.11 -1.20
N HIS A 168 19.31 -0.12 -2.47
CA HIS A 168 18.97 -1.32 -3.20
C HIS A 168 19.71 -1.49 -4.54
N GLY A 169 20.59 -0.56 -4.90
CA GLY A 169 21.23 -0.58 -6.23
C GLY A 169 20.17 -0.58 -7.34
N ASP A 170 20.25 -1.50 -8.27
CA ASP A 170 19.29 -1.67 -9.36
C ASP A 170 18.21 -2.72 -9.08
N VAL A 171 18.26 -3.37 -7.92
CA VAL A 171 17.31 -4.44 -7.56
C VAL A 171 15.90 -3.87 -7.35
N THR A 172 14.91 -4.54 -7.91
CA THR A 172 13.49 -4.31 -7.63
C THR A 172 12.82 -5.64 -7.32
N TYR A 173 12.09 -5.66 -6.22
CA TYR A 173 11.47 -6.85 -5.67
C TYR A 173 10.04 -7.05 -6.20
N PHE A 174 9.63 -8.32 -6.27
CA PHE A 174 8.24 -8.74 -6.46
C PHE A 174 8.04 -10.12 -5.81
N ASN A 175 6.78 -10.50 -5.53
CA ASN A 175 6.49 -11.83 -5.00
C ASN A 175 5.39 -12.55 -5.80
N VAL A 176 5.16 -13.83 -5.47
CA VAL A 176 4.03 -14.60 -5.98
C VAL A 176 3.07 -14.80 -4.83
N ASN A 177 2.00 -14.01 -4.81
CA ASN A 177 1.03 -13.99 -3.74
C ASN A 177 -0.40 -14.20 -4.24
N ARG A 178 -1.24 -14.71 -3.35
CA ARG A 178 -2.67 -14.90 -3.54
C ARG A 178 -3.44 -14.26 -2.40
N HIS A 179 -4.52 -13.55 -2.75
CA HIS A 179 -5.42 -12.94 -1.78
C HIS A 179 -6.57 -13.89 -1.43
N ILE A 180 -6.94 -13.90 -0.15
CA ILE A 180 -8.08 -14.65 0.38
C ILE A 180 -8.87 -13.70 1.28
N ASN A 181 -10.14 -13.51 0.96
CA ASN A 181 -11.03 -12.67 1.74
C ASN A 181 -12.16 -13.54 2.34
N PRO A 182 -12.02 -14.07 3.56
CA PRO A 182 -12.96 -15.04 4.13
C PRO A 182 -14.39 -14.51 4.27
N THR A 183 -14.54 -13.19 4.46
CA THR A 183 -15.83 -12.53 4.55
C THR A 183 -15.75 -11.06 4.16
N ASN A 184 -16.81 -10.54 3.54
CA ASN A 184 -16.98 -9.10 3.36
C ASN A 184 -18.01 -8.49 4.33
N VAL A 185 -18.63 -9.31 5.19
CA VAL A 185 -19.54 -8.80 6.22
C VAL A 185 -18.75 -8.02 7.26
N CYS A 186 -19.09 -6.72 7.44
CA CYS A 186 -18.30 -5.81 8.25
C CYS A 186 -19.18 -4.83 9.05
N VAL A 187 -18.88 -4.68 10.35
CA VAL A 187 -19.58 -3.72 11.22
C VAL A 187 -19.02 -2.30 11.13
N ALA A 188 -17.81 -2.13 10.55
CA ALA A 188 -17.15 -0.82 10.57
C ALA A 188 -17.81 0.21 9.64
N ALA A 189 -18.54 -0.22 8.60
CA ALA A 189 -19.30 0.64 7.68
C ALA A 189 -18.53 1.90 7.21
N CYS A 190 -17.23 1.75 6.93
CA CYS A 190 -16.36 2.84 6.53
C CYS A 190 -16.82 3.50 5.23
N LYS A 191 -16.85 4.83 5.17
CA LYS A 191 -17.27 5.56 3.97
C LYS A 191 -16.29 5.42 2.79
N LEU A 192 -15.05 5.02 3.06
CA LEU A 192 -14.02 4.78 2.04
C LEU A 192 -14.10 3.40 1.41
N CYS A 193 -14.93 2.48 1.92
CA CYS A 193 -14.85 1.05 1.60
C CYS A 193 -16.06 0.60 0.76
N ALA A 194 -15.80 0.15 -0.46
CA ALA A 194 -16.79 -0.46 -1.34
C ALA A 194 -16.95 -1.98 -1.11
N PHE A 195 -16.01 -2.63 -0.45
CA PHE A 195 -16.01 -4.07 -0.21
C PHE A 195 -16.92 -4.50 0.95
N GLY A 196 -16.89 -3.75 2.07
CA GLY A 196 -17.63 -4.11 3.30
C GLY A 196 -19.15 -4.10 3.11
N ARG A 197 -19.82 -5.14 3.57
CA ARG A 197 -21.28 -5.26 3.55
C ARG A 197 -21.83 -5.36 4.97
N LYS A 198 -22.99 -4.77 5.21
CA LYS A 198 -23.70 -4.96 6.49
C LYS A 198 -24.23 -6.38 6.59
N LYS A 199 -24.35 -6.89 7.82
CA LYS A 199 -25.02 -8.18 8.05
C LYS A 199 -26.45 -8.17 7.46
N GLY A 200 -26.78 -9.21 6.68
CA GLY A 200 -28.07 -9.33 5.98
C GLY A 200 -28.13 -8.65 4.60
N ASP A 201 -27.05 -7.98 4.16
CA ASP A 201 -26.93 -7.48 2.79
C ASP A 201 -26.86 -8.68 1.82
N PRO A 202 -27.66 -8.70 0.73
CA PRO A 202 -27.63 -9.79 -0.26
C PRO A 202 -26.27 -10.02 -0.92
N ALA A 203 -25.43 -8.99 -1.00
CA ALA A 203 -24.06 -9.06 -1.52
C ALA A 203 -23.04 -9.44 -0.43
N GLY A 204 -23.48 -9.61 0.83
CA GLY A 204 -22.66 -10.09 1.93
C GLY A 204 -22.39 -11.57 1.82
N TYR A 205 -21.13 -11.97 1.99
CA TYR A 205 -20.74 -13.37 2.02
C TYR A 205 -19.82 -13.68 3.20
N THR A 206 -19.83 -14.95 3.59
CA THR A 206 -18.85 -15.54 4.49
C THR A 206 -18.56 -16.94 3.97
N MET A 207 -17.30 -17.22 3.69
CA MET A 207 -16.84 -18.52 3.21
C MET A 207 -17.01 -19.57 4.32
N ALA A 208 -17.44 -20.78 3.97
CA ALA A 208 -17.19 -21.94 4.81
C ALA A 208 -15.66 -22.20 4.88
N LEU A 209 -15.20 -22.95 5.89
CA LEU A 209 -13.78 -23.28 6.02
C LEU A 209 -13.25 -23.98 4.75
N SER A 210 -14.04 -24.96 4.22
CA SER A 210 -13.68 -25.66 2.97
C SER A 210 -13.53 -24.69 1.79
N GLU A 211 -14.42 -23.71 1.66
CA GLU A 211 -14.38 -22.72 0.56
C GLU A 211 -13.12 -21.84 0.66
N ALA A 212 -12.70 -21.44 1.88
CA ALA A 212 -11.47 -20.67 2.07
C ALA A 212 -10.23 -21.49 1.66
N TRP A 213 -10.19 -22.78 2.00
CA TRP A 213 -9.09 -23.66 1.63
C TRP A 213 -9.11 -24.02 0.14
N GLU A 214 -10.26 -24.22 -0.46
CA GLU A 214 -10.42 -24.45 -1.90
C GLU A 214 -10.04 -23.20 -2.70
N THR A 215 -10.39 -22.02 -2.20
CA THR A 215 -9.94 -20.74 -2.78
C THR A 215 -8.41 -20.66 -2.81
N ALA A 216 -7.74 -21.03 -1.72
CA ALA A 216 -6.27 -21.11 -1.70
C ALA A 216 -5.74 -22.11 -2.72
N ALA A 217 -6.35 -23.30 -2.80
CA ALA A 217 -5.94 -24.39 -3.70
C ALA A 217 -6.17 -24.08 -5.19
N SER A 218 -7.28 -23.42 -5.54
CA SER A 218 -7.70 -23.19 -6.93
C SER A 218 -6.74 -22.31 -7.74
N GLY A 219 -5.97 -21.46 -7.09
CA GLY A 219 -4.92 -20.65 -7.74
C GLY A 219 -3.53 -21.04 -7.28
N TYR A 220 -3.44 -22.08 -6.47
CA TYR A 220 -2.17 -22.58 -6.00
C TYR A 220 -1.46 -23.27 -7.15
N THR A 221 -0.41 -22.65 -7.58
CA THR A 221 0.70 -23.34 -8.24
C THR A 221 1.79 -23.45 -7.18
N GLU A 222 2.67 -24.43 -7.25
CA GLU A 222 3.82 -24.53 -6.33
C GLU A 222 4.69 -23.27 -6.27
N ALA A 223 4.31 -22.29 -7.09
CA ALA A 223 4.92 -20.98 -7.17
C ALA A 223 4.50 -20.01 -6.03
N VAL A 224 3.33 -20.18 -5.40
CA VAL A 224 2.81 -19.24 -4.40
C VAL A 224 3.67 -19.30 -3.14
N THR A 225 4.22 -18.14 -2.76
CA THR A 225 5.05 -17.98 -1.56
C THR A 225 4.29 -17.33 -0.41
N GLU A 226 3.17 -16.64 -0.67
CA GLU A 226 2.41 -15.89 0.32
C GLU A 226 0.89 -16.01 0.08
N PHE A 227 0.15 -16.33 1.15
CA PHE A 227 -1.28 -16.04 1.25
C PHE A 227 -1.49 -14.74 2.02
N HIS A 228 -2.17 -13.79 1.38
CA HIS A 228 -2.56 -12.53 1.98
C HIS A 228 -4.03 -12.60 2.39
N ILE A 229 -4.31 -12.54 3.69
CA ILE A 229 -5.64 -12.77 4.25
C ILE A 229 -6.12 -11.55 5.00
N VAL A 230 -7.18 -10.92 4.50
CA VAL A 230 -7.88 -9.81 5.13
C VAL A 230 -9.37 -9.92 4.84
N GLY A 231 -10.21 -9.39 5.72
CA GLY A 231 -11.65 -9.47 5.54
C GLY A 231 -12.45 -8.40 6.28
N GLY A 232 -13.76 -8.54 6.24
CA GLY A 232 -14.68 -7.72 7.03
C GLY A 232 -14.62 -8.06 8.51
N LEU A 233 -14.93 -7.06 9.36
CA LEU A 233 -15.10 -7.25 10.81
C LEU A 233 -16.46 -7.89 11.08
N HIS A 234 -16.55 -9.21 10.97
CA HIS A 234 -17.81 -9.95 11.06
C HIS A 234 -18.35 -9.98 12.49
N PRO A 235 -19.62 -9.55 12.74
CA PRO A 235 -20.14 -9.42 14.10
C PRO A 235 -20.38 -10.74 14.83
N ASP A 236 -20.61 -11.84 14.11
CA ASP A 236 -21.08 -13.08 14.73
C ASP A 236 -20.06 -14.22 14.69
N LEU A 237 -19.08 -14.16 13.76
CA LEU A 237 -18.08 -15.23 13.67
C LEU A 237 -17.27 -15.32 14.96
N PRO A 238 -17.12 -16.52 15.52
CA PRO A 238 -16.23 -16.72 16.66
C PRO A 238 -14.77 -16.56 16.25
N PHE A 239 -13.90 -16.23 17.19
CA PHE A 239 -12.45 -16.12 16.95
C PHE A 239 -11.89 -17.44 16.40
N GLU A 240 -12.39 -18.57 16.88
CA GLU A 240 -11.98 -19.91 16.45
C GLU A 240 -12.14 -20.13 14.94
N PHE A 241 -13.17 -19.57 14.30
CA PHE A 241 -13.31 -19.62 12.85
C PHE A 241 -12.06 -19.10 12.12
N PHE A 242 -11.54 -17.98 12.58
CA PHE A 242 -10.33 -17.38 11.95
C PHE A 242 -9.08 -18.20 12.22
N LEU A 243 -8.97 -18.81 13.42
CA LEU A 243 -7.89 -19.73 13.75
C LEU A 243 -7.94 -20.98 12.87
N ASP A 244 -9.13 -21.55 12.66
CA ASP A 244 -9.33 -22.75 11.83
C ASP A 244 -9.06 -22.50 10.35
N VAL A 245 -9.40 -21.31 9.82
CA VAL A 245 -8.97 -20.91 8.47
C VAL A 245 -7.44 -21.01 8.34
N ILE A 246 -6.71 -20.45 9.30
CA ILE A 246 -5.24 -20.42 9.28
C ILE A 246 -4.64 -21.82 9.47
N ARG A 247 -5.11 -22.60 10.46
CA ARG A 247 -4.64 -23.97 10.72
C ARG A 247 -4.81 -24.85 9.49
N GLY A 248 -5.99 -24.81 8.86
CA GLY A 248 -6.26 -25.60 7.68
C GLY A 248 -5.44 -25.17 6.45
N LEU A 249 -5.07 -23.90 6.34
CA LEU A 249 -4.13 -23.45 5.30
C LEU A 249 -2.71 -23.94 5.59
N LYS A 250 -2.22 -23.85 6.83
CA LYS A 250 -0.89 -24.36 7.21
C LYS A 250 -0.77 -25.86 7.04
N GLU A 251 -1.81 -26.62 7.37
CA GLU A 251 -1.84 -28.07 7.16
C GLU A 251 -1.69 -28.45 5.69
N ARG A 252 -2.39 -27.73 4.79
CA ARG A 252 -2.42 -28.02 3.36
C ARG A 252 -1.22 -27.43 2.60
N PHE A 253 -0.72 -26.29 3.06
CA PHE A 253 0.33 -25.52 2.40
C PHE A 253 1.42 -25.11 3.41
N PRO A 254 2.14 -26.05 4.01
CA PRO A 254 3.05 -25.77 5.14
C PRO A 254 4.20 -24.83 4.80
N LYS A 255 4.58 -24.74 3.51
CA LYS A 255 5.68 -23.88 3.04
C LYS A 255 5.23 -22.46 2.71
N VAL A 256 3.93 -22.21 2.60
CA VAL A 256 3.41 -20.88 2.23
C VAL A 256 3.36 -19.99 3.47
N HIS A 257 3.91 -18.80 3.33
CA HIS A 257 3.85 -17.77 4.36
C HIS A 257 2.42 -17.23 4.48
N ILE A 258 1.87 -17.22 5.68
CA ILE A 258 0.55 -16.64 5.94
C ILE A 258 0.70 -15.24 6.51
N LYS A 259 0.38 -14.24 5.69
CA LYS A 259 0.26 -12.84 6.08
C LYS A 259 -1.21 -12.53 6.35
N ALA A 260 -1.61 -12.51 7.62
CA ALA A 260 -3.00 -12.43 8.00
C ALA A 260 -3.28 -11.42 9.09
N PHE A 261 -4.39 -10.79 8.92
CA PHE A 261 -5.12 -9.85 9.74
C PHE A 261 -4.40 -8.53 9.99
N THR A 262 -5.09 -7.45 9.61
CA THR A 262 -4.67 -6.08 9.88
C THR A 262 -4.74 -5.77 11.38
N MET A 263 -4.10 -4.70 11.81
CA MET A 263 -4.17 -4.26 13.22
C MET A 263 -5.61 -3.97 13.66
N VAL A 264 -6.45 -3.52 12.72
CA VAL A 264 -7.89 -3.30 12.98
C VAL A 264 -8.62 -4.62 13.24
N GLU A 265 -8.34 -5.66 12.42
CA GLU A 265 -8.93 -6.99 12.61
C GLU A 265 -8.45 -7.62 13.91
N ILE A 266 -7.15 -7.52 14.24
CA ILE A 266 -6.58 -8.06 15.49
C ILE A 266 -7.24 -7.42 16.71
N ALA A 267 -7.33 -6.08 16.76
CA ALA A 267 -8.01 -5.37 17.86
C ALA A 267 -9.49 -5.75 17.96
N PHE A 268 -10.18 -5.92 16.83
CA PHE A 268 -11.57 -6.38 16.80
C PHE A 268 -11.72 -7.81 17.33
N LEU A 269 -10.87 -8.74 16.88
CA LEU A 269 -10.87 -10.14 17.31
C LEU A 269 -10.56 -10.26 18.80
N ALA A 270 -9.61 -9.48 19.30
CA ALA A 270 -9.28 -9.40 20.73
C ALA A 270 -10.50 -9.02 21.57
N ARG A 271 -11.19 -7.94 21.20
CA ARG A 271 -12.42 -7.50 21.87
C ARG A 271 -13.52 -8.55 21.82
N ARG A 272 -13.71 -9.20 20.66
CA ARG A 272 -14.71 -10.24 20.47
C ARG A 272 -14.43 -11.49 21.30
N ALA A 273 -13.17 -11.90 21.38
CA ALA A 273 -12.73 -13.05 22.15
C ALA A 273 -12.58 -12.76 23.66
N LYS A 274 -12.69 -11.49 24.07
CA LYS A 274 -12.41 -11.00 25.43
C LYS A 274 -10.99 -11.34 25.87
N LEU A 275 -10.03 -11.19 24.96
CA LEU A 275 -8.62 -11.38 25.13
C LEU A 275 -7.90 -10.03 25.03
N SER A 276 -6.69 -9.96 25.57
CA SER A 276 -5.77 -8.88 25.23
C SER A 276 -5.29 -9.00 23.77
N VAL A 277 -4.74 -7.94 23.21
CA VAL A 277 -4.11 -7.94 21.90
C VAL A 277 -2.95 -8.95 21.87
N GLU A 278 -2.14 -9.00 22.94
CA GLU A 278 -1.03 -9.93 23.09
C GLU A 278 -1.50 -11.39 23.05
N GLU A 279 -2.49 -11.77 23.87
CA GLU A 279 -3.04 -13.12 23.88
C GLU A 279 -3.63 -13.51 22.51
N THR A 280 -4.28 -12.57 21.85
CA THR A 280 -4.84 -12.79 20.50
C THR A 280 -3.72 -13.06 19.50
N LEU A 281 -2.65 -12.28 19.51
CA LEU A 281 -1.49 -12.45 18.64
C LEU A 281 -0.77 -13.79 18.88
N LEU A 282 -0.62 -14.21 20.15
CA LEU A 282 -0.02 -15.50 20.48
C LEU A 282 -0.85 -16.67 19.93
N LYS A 283 -2.20 -16.61 20.06
CA LYS A 283 -3.10 -17.63 19.47
C LYS A 283 -3.06 -17.64 17.94
N LEU A 284 -2.95 -16.47 17.30
CA LEU A 284 -2.79 -16.37 15.85
C LEU A 284 -1.46 -16.97 15.38
N ARG A 285 -0.37 -16.77 16.13
CA ARG A 285 0.92 -17.40 15.87
C ARG A 285 0.83 -18.92 16.00
N GLU A 286 0.22 -19.42 17.08
CA GLU A 286 0.00 -20.85 17.29
C GLU A 286 -0.80 -21.48 16.15
N ALA A 287 -1.79 -20.77 15.62
CA ALA A 287 -2.56 -21.20 14.46
C ALA A 287 -1.74 -21.18 13.15
N GLY A 288 -0.65 -20.41 13.08
CA GLY A 288 0.25 -20.37 11.92
C GLY A 288 0.30 -19.04 11.18
N VAL A 289 -0.13 -17.92 11.78
CA VAL A 289 0.11 -16.59 11.21
C VAL A 289 1.59 -16.24 11.33
N ASP A 290 2.22 -15.90 10.23
CA ASP A 290 3.65 -15.60 10.16
C ASP A 290 3.95 -14.09 10.20
N SER A 291 3.10 -13.26 9.60
CA SER A 291 3.23 -11.79 9.59
C SER A 291 1.89 -11.10 9.38
N MET A 292 1.86 -9.76 9.47
CA MET A 292 0.62 -8.98 9.32
C MET A 292 0.69 -8.01 8.14
N PRO A 293 -0.44 -7.84 7.39
CA PRO A 293 -0.59 -6.74 6.45
C PRO A 293 -0.79 -5.41 7.19
N GLY A 294 -0.41 -4.32 6.58
CA GLY A 294 -0.45 -2.98 7.17
C GLY A 294 -1.78 -2.24 7.03
N GLY A 295 -2.82 -2.90 6.51
CA GLY A 295 -4.10 -2.27 6.22
C GLY A 295 -4.83 -1.71 7.44
N GLY A 296 -5.85 -0.90 7.20
CA GLY A 296 -6.68 -0.29 8.24
C GLY A 296 -6.07 0.95 8.91
N ALA A 297 -4.81 1.27 8.64
CA ALA A 297 -4.17 2.50 9.11
C ALA A 297 -4.85 3.75 8.52
N GLU A 298 -5.24 3.68 7.28
CA GLU A 298 -5.84 4.75 6.45
C GLU A 298 -5.03 6.04 6.55
N ILE A 299 -5.44 6.94 7.44
CA ILE A 299 -4.69 8.13 7.89
C ILE A 299 -4.87 8.26 9.41
N PHE A 300 -3.82 8.65 10.16
CA PHE A 300 -3.90 8.71 11.63
C PHE A 300 -4.59 9.97 12.16
N ALA A 301 -4.72 11.02 11.35
CA ALA A 301 -5.38 12.26 11.74
C ALA A 301 -6.82 12.01 12.21
N ALA A 302 -7.10 12.26 13.49
CA ALA A 302 -8.39 12.00 14.12
C ALA A 302 -9.55 12.73 13.39
N ARG A 303 -9.31 13.96 12.92
CA ARG A 303 -10.26 14.73 12.10
C ARG A 303 -10.70 13.97 10.85
N VAL A 304 -9.77 13.32 10.18
CA VAL A 304 -10.05 12.57 8.96
C VAL A 304 -10.73 11.24 9.29
N ARG A 305 -10.19 10.50 10.27
CA ARG A 305 -10.74 9.19 10.68
C ARG A 305 -12.20 9.29 11.12
N SER A 306 -12.58 10.33 11.87
CA SER A 306 -13.96 10.53 12.30
C SER A 306 -14.95 10.71 11.14
N ILE A 307 -14.47 11.04 9.95
CA ILE A 307 -15.33 11.18 8.75
C ILE A 307 -15.33 9.89 7.92
N ILE A 308 -14.16 9.27 7.71
CA ILE A 308 -14.03 8.16 6.75
C ILE A 308 -14.20 6.77 7.37
N CYS A 309 -13.86 6.60 8.67
CA CYS A 309 -13.83 5.29 9.33
C CYS A 309 -13.98 5.38 10.86
N ASP A 310 -14.98 6.10 11.33
CA ASP A 310 -15.25 6.41 12.75
C ASP A 310 -15.50 5.16 13.65
N HIS A 311 -15.87 4.04 13.07
CA HIS A 311 -16.08 2.78 13.78
C HIS A 311 -14.86 1.86 13.86
N LYS A 312 -13.73 2.27 13.26
CA LYS A 312 -12.45 1.59 13.43
C LYS A 312 -11.72 2.09 14.66
N ILE A 313 -10.74 1.33 15.12
CA ILE A 313 -9.75 1.81 16.09
C ILE A 313 -9.14 3.13 15.62
N ASP A 314 -8.76 3.99 16.52
CA ASP A 314 -8.08 5.24 16.19
C ASP A 314 -6.61 5.01 15.77
N GLY A 315 -5.90 6.10 15.46
CA GLY A 315 -4.51 6.00 15.00
C GLY A 315 -3.55 5.52 16.07
N GLU A 316 -3.76 5.93 17.30
CA GLU A 316 -2.89 5.55 18.43
C GLU A 316 -3.09 4.07 18.80
N GLU A 317 -4.34 3.60 18.83
CA GLU A 317 -4.63 2.17 19.06
C GLU A 317 -4.09 1.28 17.92
N TRP A 318 -4.10 1.77 16.67
CA TRP A 318 -3.48 1.07 15.56
C TRP A 318 -1.96 0.93 15.77
N LEU A 319 -1.29 2.02 16.15
CA LEU A 319 0.15 2.04 16.44
C LEU A 319 0.51 1.14 17.63
N GLU A 320 -0.31 1.15 18.70
CA GLU A 320 -0.11 0.29 19.88
C GLU A 320 -0.28 -1.20 19.54
N THR A 321 -1.28 -1.53 18.72
CA THR A 321 -1.47 -2.91 18.23
C THR A 321 -0.26 -3.37 17.41
N ALA A 322 0.28 -2.51 16.55
CA ALA A 322 1.48 -2.79 15.77
C ALA A 322 2.71 -2.94 16.67
N ARG A 323 2.88 -2.06 17.66
CA ARG A 323 3.97 -2.15 18.67
C ARG A 323 3.93 -3.48 19.39
N THR A 324 2.76 -3.89 19.86
CA THR A 324 2.58 -5.18 20.55
C THR A 324 2.96 -6.35 19.65
N ALA A 325 2.53 -6.33 18.37
CA ALA A 325 2.90 -7.35 17.41
C ALA A 325 4.41 -7.41 17.16
N HIS A 326 5.06 -6.25 17.01
CA HIS A 326 6.51 -6.17 16.80
C HIS A 326 7.29 -6.66 18.01
N ASN A 327 6.89 -6.28 19.22
CA ASN A 327 7.52 -6.72 20.47
C ASN A 327 7.42 -8.24 20.67
N LEU A 328 6.38 -8.85 20.14
CA LEU A 328 6.26 -10.31 20.04
C LEU A 328 7.12 -10.90 18.92
N GLY A 329 7.81 -10.11 18.12
CA GLY A 329 8.68 -10.55 17.02
C GLY A 329 7.97 -10.77 15.69
N PHE A 330 6.69 -10.40 15.55
CA PHE A 330 6.05 -10.37 14.26
C PHE A 330 6.60 -9.24 13.40
N LYS A 331 6.66 -9.48 12.09
CA LYS A 331 6.89 -8.43 11.10
C LYS A 331 5.57 -8.00 10.49
N SER A 332 5.48 -6.74 10.08
CA SER A 332 4.29 -6.22 9.40
C SER A 332 4.65 -5.24 8.29
N ASN A 333 3.66 -4.95 7.44
CA ASN A 333 3.73 -3.78 6.58
C ASN A 333 3.10 -2.58 7.29
N ALA A 334 3.28 -1.38 6.72
CA ALA A 334 2.53 -0.20 7.06
C ALA A 334 1.88 0.38 5.80
N THR A 335 0.71 0.99 5.93
CA THR A 335 -0.01 1.60 4.80
C THR A 335 -0.44 3.02 5.13
N MET A 336 -0.71 3.81 4.10
CA MET A 336 -1.44 5.06 4.17
C MET A 336 -2.40 5.13 2.98
N LEU A 337 -3.68 5.41 3.22
CA LEU A 337 -4.63 5.73 2.17
C LEU A 337 -4.56 7.24 1.92
N TYR A 338 -4.36 7.64 0.67
CA TYR A 338 -4.24 9.04 0.28
C TYR A 338 -5.12 9.39 -0.91
N GLY A 339 -5.39 10.67 -1.11
CA GLY A 339 -6.20 11.18 -2.22
C GLY A 339 -7.70 11.26 -1.91
N HIS A 340 -8.08 11.37 -0.63
CA HIS A 340 -9.47 11.56 -0.21
C HIS A 340 -9.69 12.96 0.39
N ILE A 341 -9.80 13.10 1.72
CA ILE A 341 -10.10 14.37 2.41
C ILE A 341 -8.98 14.84 3.32
N GLU A 342 -7.88 14.11 3.35
CA GLU A 342 -6.66 14.48 4.07
C GLU A 342 -5.92 15.62 3.35
N ASN A 343 -5.02 16.27 4.06
CA ASN A 343 -4.09 17.27 3.51
C ASN A 343 -2.63 16.81 3.69
N ASP A 344 -1.70 17.57 3.14
CA ASP A 344 -0.27 17.25 3.20
C ASP A 344 0.27 17.17 4.64
N GLY A 345 -0.28 17.99 5.56
CA GLY A 345 0.07 17.92 6.97
C GLY A 345 -0.36 16.60 7.61
N ASP A 346 -1.55 16.10 7.28
CA ASP A 346 -2.04 14.80 7.75
C ASP A 346 -1.16 13.66 7.23
N ARG A 347 -0.70 13.73 5.96
CA ARG A 347 0.21 12.74 5.35
C ARG A 347 1.58 12.75 6.02
N VAL A 348 2.15 13.93 6.25
CA VAL A 348 3.44 14.09 6.93
C VAL A 348 3.37 13.54 8.36
N ASP A 349 2.34 13.90 9.14
CA ASP A 349 2.12 13.39 10.50
C ASP A 349 2.06 11.86 10.52
N HIS A 350 1.30 11.26 9.59
CA HIS A 350 1.18 9.82 9.45
C HIS A 350 2.54 9.15 9.20
N LEU A 351 3.31 9.65 8.24
CA LEU A 351 4.64 9.12 7.91
C LEU A 351 5.60 9.25 9.10
N LEU A 352 5.58 10.38 9.81
CA LEU A 352 6.45 10.60 10.97
C LEU A 352 6.09 9.72 12.17
N LYS A 353 4.82 9.45 12.40
CA LYS A 353 4.38 8.49 13.44
C LYS A 353 4.83 7.05 13.12
N LEU A 354 4.69 6.62 11.86
CA LEU A 354 5.21 5.33 11.42
C LEU A 354 6.73 5.25 11.56
N ARG A 355 7.45 6.32 11.17
CA ARG A 355 8.90 6.40 11.32
C ARG A 355 9.33 6.27 12.79
N ALA A 356 8.63 6.95 13.69
CA ALA A 356 8.91 6.88 15.12
C ALA A 356 8.71 5.46 15.68
N LEU A 357 7.62 4.79 15.30
CA LEU A 357 7.39 3.40 15.71
C LEU A 357 8.41 2.44 15.09
N GLN A 358 8.86 2.70 13.87
CA GLN A 358 9.94 1.91 13.25
C GLN A 358 11.29 2.12 13.95
N ASP A 359 11.60 3.35 14.39
CA ASP A 359 12.79 3.61 15.22
C ASP A 359 12.75 2.82 16.53
N GLU A 360 11.58 2.66 17.13
CA GLU A 360 11.37 1.95 18.38
C GLU A 360 11.48 0.42 18.19
N THR A 361 10.84 -0.13 17.17
CA THR A 361 10.59 -1.57 17.07
C THR A 361 11.33 -2.28 15.94
N GLY A 362 11.68 -1.58 14.86
CA GLY A 362 12.23 -2.19 13.64
C GLY A 362 11.32 -3.27 13.02
N GLY A 363 10.01 -3.25 13.34
CA GLY A 363 9.09 -4.31 12.96
C GLY A 363 8.46 -4.17 11.58
N PHE A 364 8.43 -2.97 11.00
CA PHE A 364 7.90 -2.77 9.66
C PHE A 364 8.88 -3.24 8.59
N GLN A 365 8.37 -4.00 7.60
CA GLN A 365 9.13 -4.48 6.45
C GLN A 365 9.02 -3.53 5.26
N THR A 366 7.82 -3.04 4.98
CA THR A 366 7.57 -2.17 3.84
C THR A 366 6.46 -1.17 4.14
N PHE A 367 6.56 0.00 3.52
CA PHE A 367 5.48 0.97 3.47
C PHE A 367 4.78 0.93 2.11
N ILE A 368 3.45 0.98 2.12
CA ILE A 368 2.59 0.88 0.94
C ILE A 368 1.65 2.08 0.91
N PRO A 369 1.91 3.11 0.11
CA PRO A 369 0.93 4.15 -0.14
C PRO A 369 -0.17 3.62 -1.06
N LEU A 370 -1.42 3.81 -0.65
CA LEU A 370 -2.61 3.29 -1.30
C LEU A 370 -3.43 4.46 -1.86
N ALA A 371 -3.56 4.54 -3.18
CA ALA A 371 -4.37 5.57 -3.83
C ALA A 371 -5.86 5.31 -3.60
N PHE A 372 -6.62 6.31 -3.17
CA PHE A 372 -8.04 6.16 -2.93
C PHE A 372 -8.83 6.03 -4.24
N HIS A 373 -9.69 5.02 -4.31
CA HIS A 373 -10.67 4.80 -5.37
C HIS A 373 -12.05 5.15 -4.83
N PRO A 374 -12.68 6.24 -5.29
CA PRO A 374 -13.94 6.72 -4.74
C PRO A 374 -15.17 5.96 -5.23
N GLU A 375 -15.10 5.27 -6.38
CA GLU A 375 -16.26 4.64 -7.00
C GLU A 375 -16.91 3.60 -6.08
N ASN A 376 -18.23 3.51 -6.15
CA ASN A 376 -19.04 2.62 -5.32
C ASN A 376 -18.92 2.86 -3.80
N THR A 377 -18.42 4.03 -3.38
CA THR A 377 -18.31 4.43 -1.98
C THR A 377 -19.18 5.67 -1.69
N PRO A 378 -19.54 5.97 -0.44
CA PRO A 378 -20.16 7.24 -0.08
C PRO A 378 -19.32 8.49 -0.37
N LEU A 379 -18.08 8.33 -0.81
CA LEU A 379 -17.16 9.41 -1.19
C LEU A 379 -16.94 9.49 -2.70
N ASP A 380 -17.85 8.95 -3.52
CA ASP A 380 -17.80 8.92 -4.99
C ASP A 380 -17.75 10.30 -5.66
N HIS A 381 -18.12 11.34 -4.93
CA HIS A 381 -18.01 12.75 -5.37
C HIS A 381 -16.56 13.29 -5.34
N LEU A 382 -15.62 12.57 -4.74
CA LEU A 382 -14.20 12.97 -4.72
C LEU A 382 -13.51 12.57 -6.03
N PRO A 383 -12.53 13.36 -6.51
CA PRO A 383 -11.75 12.98 -7.67
C PRO A 383 -10.82 11.81 -7.37
N VAL A 384 -10.54 10.99 -8.37
CA VAL A 384 -9.45 10.02 -8.32
C VAL A 384 -8.09 10.73 -8.27
N THR A 385 -7.08 10.08 -7.70
CA THR A 385 -5.71 10.60 -7.70
C THR A 385 -5.16 10.73 -9.13
N THR A 386 -4.18 11.60 -9.30
CA THR A 386 -3.46 11.74 -10.57
C THR A 386 -2.11 11.01 -10.50
N GLY A 387 -1.57 10.62 -11.64
CA GLY A 387 -0.24 10.00 -11.68
C GLY A 387 0.87 10.88 -11.05
N LEU A 388 0.75 12.22 -11.12
CA LEU A 388 1.70 13.12 -10.44
C LEU A 388 1.53 13.07 -8.91
N THR A 389 0.30 12.93 -8.41
CA THR A 389 0.04 12.72 -6.98
C THR A 389 0.65 11.41 -6.52
N ASP A 390 0.47 10.34 -7.30
CA ASP A 390 0.93 9.01 -6.96
C ASP A 390 2.45 8.91 -6.88
N ILE A 391 3.16 9.41 -7.90
CA ILE A 391 4.64 9.37 -7.91
C ILE A 391 5.25 10.32 -6.87
N ARG A 392 4.60 11.47 -6.59
CA ARG A 392 5.02 12.35 -5.49
C ARG A 392 4.86 11.66 -4.14
N GLN A 393 3.72 10.98 -3.93
CA GLN A 393 3.48 10.24 -2.70
C GLN A 393 4.55 9.18 -2.45
N ILE A 394 4.91 8.40 -3.46
CA ILE A 394 6.02 7.43 -3.40
C ILE A 394 7.33 8.12 -3.03
N ALA A 395 7.67 9.23 -3.73
CA ALA A 395 8.93 9.92 -3.53
C ALA A 395 9.05 10.50 -2.12
N VAL A 396 8.01 11.20 -1.64
CA VAL A 396 7.99 11.77 -0.29
C VAL A 396 8.06 10.66 0.78
N SER A 397 7.38 9.54 0.54
CA SER A 397 7.44 8.39 1.45
C SER A 397 8.86 7.86 1.58
N ARG A 398 9.59 7.64 0.48
CA ARG A 398 10.99 7.20 0.51
C ARG A 398 11.89 8.19 1.25
N LEU A 399 11.66 9.49 1.07
CA LEU A 399 12.49 10.55 1.65
C LEU A 399 12.25 10.73 3.16
N LEU A 400 11.01 10.57 3.63
CA LEU A 400 10.65 10.73 5.04
C LEU A 400 10.82 9.45 5.86
N LEU A 401 10.62 8.28 5.25
CA LEU A 401 10.74 6.98 5.91
C LEU A 401 12.16 6.40 5.73
N ASP A 402 13.16 7.12 6.19
CA ASP A 402 14.59 6.80 6.06
C ASP A 402 14.99 5.48 6.73
N ASN A 403 14.20 5.00 7.68
CA ASN A 403 14.38 3.75 8.43
C ASN A 403 13.49 2.59 7.94
N PHE A 404 12.67 2.80 6.89
CA PHE A 404 11.92 1.72 6.26
C PHE A 404 12.75 1.03 5.19
N PRO A 405 12.90 -0.32 5.25
CA PRO A 405 13.67 -1.04 4.23
C PRO A 405 13.09 -0.83 2.84
N HIS A 406 11.78 -0.98 2.69
CA HIS A 406 11.13 -1.03 1.38
C HIS A 406 9.98 -0.04 1.25
N ILE A 407 9.82 0.54 0.04
CA ILE A 407 8.64 1.31 -0.38
C ILE A 407 8.04 0.60 -1.59
N LYS A 408 6.78 0.22 -1.46
CA LYS A 408 6.07 -0.55 -2.46
C LYS A 408 5.23 0.33 -3.37
N ALA A 409 5.36 0.16 -4.68
CA ALA A 409 4.43 0.68 -5.68
C ALA A 409 3.36 -0.36 -5.96
N TYR A 410 2.21 -0.25 -5.28
CA TYR A 410 1.13 -1.22 -5.40
C TYR A 410 0.35 -1.00 -6.70
N TRP A 411 0.70 -1.79 -7.73
CA TRP A 411 0.21 -1.60 -9.09
C TRP A 411 -1.31 -1.76 -9.25
N GLN A 412 -1.96 -2.50 -8.36
CA GLN A 412 -3.42 -2.64 -8.35
C GLN A 412 -4.14 -1.29 -8.20
N MET A 413 -3.60 -0.40 -7.36
CA MET A 413 -4.25 0.88 -7.06
C MET A 413 -3.76 2.02 -7.95
N MET A 414 -2.47 2.09 -8.26
CA MET A 414 -1.90 3.19 -9.05
C MET A 414 -1.72 2.86 -10.54
N THR A 415 -2.19 1.71 -11.00
CA THR A 415 -2.00 1.12 -12.33
C THR A 415 -0.58 0.60 -12.60
N PRO A 416 -0.42 -0.43 -13.44
CA PRO A 416 0.90 -0.97 -13.79
C PRO A 416 1.84 0.07 -14.40
N LYS A 417 1.32 1.03 -15.18
CA LYS A 417 2.13 2.08 -15.82
C LYS A 417 2.71 3.06 -14.80
N ILE A 418 1.89 3.52 -13.87
CA ILE A 418 2.36 4.44 -12.82
C ILE A 418 3.29 3.72 -11.84
N ALA A 419 2.97 2.48 -11.45
CA ALA A 419 3.82 1.66 -10.59
C ALA A 419 5.20 1.43 -11.22
N GLN A 420 5.28 1.19 -12.55
CA GLN A 420 6.54 1.10 -13.28
C GLN A 420 7.37 2.40 -13.19
N ILE A 421 6.73 3.57 -13.39
CA ILE A 421 7.38 4.87 -13.28
C ILE A 421 7.86 5.10 -11.84
N ALA A 422 7.07 4.71 -10.83
CA ALA A 422 7.39 4.85 -9.41
C ALA A 422 8.71 4.15 -9.02
N LEU A 423 9.15 3.13 -9.76
CA LEU A 423 10.47 2.50 -9.60
C LEU A 423 11.65 3.46 -9.85
N ARG A 424 11.40 4.59 -10.49
CA ARG A 424 12.35 5.69 -10.68
C ARG A 424 12.09 6.87 -9.74
N PHE A 425 11.08 6.75 -8.87
CA PHE A 425 10.67 7.77 -7.90
C PHE A 425 10.77 7.29 -6.45
N GLY A 426 11.58 6.26 -6.17
CA GLY A 426 11.86 5.83 -4.81
C GLY A 426 11.28 4.48 -4.40
N ALA A 427 10.38 3.88 -5.20
CA ALA A 427 9.92 2.52 -4.96
C ALA A 427 10.98 1.49 -5.34
N ASP A 428 11.05 0.41 -4.57
CA ASP A 428 11.93 -0.74 -4.80
C ASP A 428 11.19 -2.08 -4.84
N ASP A 429 9.88 -2.08 -4.66
CA ASP A 429 9.01 -3.26 -4.68
C ASP A 429 7.75 -2.97 -5.53
N LEU A 430 7.42 -3.88 -6.44
CA LEU A 430 6.26 -3.75 -7.34
C LEU A 430 5.03 -4.52 -6.85
N ASP A 431 5.09 -5.10 -5.62
CA ASP A 431 4.20 -6.12 -5.09
C ASP A 431 4.33 -7.45 -5.84
N GLY A 432 3.24 -8.17 -5.99
CA GLY A 432 3.25 -9.50 -6.54
C GLY A 432 2.22 -9.73 -7.62
N THR A 433 1.95 -11.01 -7.85
CA THR A 433 0.95 -11.47 -8.81
C THR A 433 -0.46 -11.08 -8.43
N VAL A 434 -0.75 -10.90 -7.14
CA VAL A 434 -2.02 -10.38 -6.56
C VAL A 434 -3.24 -11.06 -7.19
N ILE A 435 -3.27 -12.40 -7.16
CA ILE A 435 -4.37 -13.16 -7.73
C ILE A 435 -5.62 -13.00 -6.85
N GLU A 436 -6.75 -12.65 -7.46
CA GLU A 436 -8.08 -12.46 -6.82
C GLU A 436 -8.17 -11.33 -5.78
N GLU A 437 -7.60 -10.18 -6.07
CA GLU A 437 -7.85 -8.97 -5.29
C GLU A 437 -9.28 -8.48 -5.51
N LYS A 438 -10.10 -8.44 -4.45
CA LYS A 438 -11.52 -8.04 -4.51
C LYS A 438 -11.79 -6.63 -3.99
N ILE A 439 -11.01 -6.16 -3.02
CA ILE A 439 -11.32 -4.96 -2.25
C ILE A 439 -11.29 -3.70 -3.13
N TYR A 440 -10.30 -3.57 -3.98
CA TYR A 440 -10.13 -2.41 -4.87
C TYR A 440 -10.96 -2.54 -6.14
N HIS A 441 -11.20 -3.76 -6.61
CA HIS A 441 -12.09 -3.97 -7.75
C HIS A 441 -13.55 -3.64 -7.40
N ASP A 442 -14.00 -3.91 -6.18
CA ASP A 442 -15.29 -3.45 -5.68
C ASP A 442 -15.39 -1.91 -5.64
N ALA A 443 -14.26 -1.23 -5.44
CA ALA A 443 -14.15 0.23 -5.48
C ALA A 443 -13.90 0.80 -6.90
N GLY A 444 -14.14 0.02 -7.95
CA GLY A 444 -14.07 0.47 -9.34
C GLY A 444 -12.67 0.41 -9.96
N ALA A 445 -11.69 -0.26 -9.35
CA ALA A 445 -10.39 -0.43 -9.98
C ALA A 445 -10.51 -1.21 -11.29
N THR A 446 -9.94 -0.67 -12.36
CA THR A 446 -9.95 -1.25 -13.73
C THR A 446 -8.68 -2.02 -14.08
N THR A 447 -7.79 -2.21 -13.11
CA THR A 447 -6.57 -2.98 -13.27
C THR A 447 -6.87 -4.47 -13.46
N PRO A 448 -5.96 -5.27 -14.06
CA PRO A 448 -6.14 -6.71 -14.16
C PRO A 448 -6.33 -7.37 -12.78
N GLN A 449 -7.09 -8.47 -12.71
CA GLN A 449 -7.28 -9.28 -11.49
C GLN A 449 -6.02 -10.02 -11.02
N GLY A 450 -4.95 -9.95 -11.78
CA GLY A 450 -3.65 -10.51 -11.47
C GLY A 450 -2.64 -10.17 -12.55
N MET A 451 -1.36 -10.31 -12.22
CA MET A 451 -0.25 -10.12 -13.16
C MET A 451 0.67 -11.34 -13.10
N THR A 452 1.12 -11.79 -14.25
CA THR A 452 2.06 -12.91 -14.30
C THR A 452 3.46 -12.49 -13.87
N ARG A 453 4.26 -13.45 -13.37
CA ARG A 453 5.69 -13.22 -13.08
C ARG A 453 6.44 -12.63 -14.29
N LYS A 454 6.14 -13.11 -15.50
CA LYS A 454 6.75 -12.61 -16.73
C LYS A 454 6.45 -11.14 -16.98
N GLU A 455 5.22 -10.71 -16.73
CA GLU A 455 4.82 -9.30 -16.88
C GLU A 455 5.48 -8.43 -15.81
N LEU A 456 5.54 -8.87 -14.55
CA LEU A 456 6.25 -8.17 -13.48
C LEU A 456 7.74 -8.00 -13.83
N CYS A 457 8.42 -9.08 -14.23
CA CYS A 457 9.81 -9.03 -14.66
C CYS A 457 10.00 -8.06 -15.84
N ARG A 458 9.09 -8.07 -16.83
CA ARG A 458 9.15 -7.17 -17.99
C ARG A 458 9.04 -5.70 -17.55
N LEU A 459 8.06 -5.37 -16.73
CA LEU A 459 7.88 -3.99 -16.21
C LEU A 459 9.12 -3.50 -15.46
N ILE A 460 9.69 -4.35 -14.61
CA ILE A 460 10.90 -4.03 -13.84
C ILE A 460 12.10 -3.83 -14.78
N THR A 461 12.30 -4.73 -15.74
CA THR A 461 13.42 -4.66 -16.69
C THR A 461 13.32 -3.44 -17.61
N GLU A 462 12.12 -3.15 -18.13
CA GLU A 462 11.87 -1.96 -18.95
C GLU A 462 12.06 -0.64 -18.16
N ALA A 463 11.86 -0.66 -16.82
CA ALA A 463 12.23 0.45 -15.95
C ALA A 463 13.76 0.58 -15.76
N GLY A 464 14.58 -0.30 -16.37
CA GLY A 464 16.03 -0.34 -16.18
C GLY A 464 16.43 -0.84 -14.80
N ARG A 465 15.65 -1.78 -14.23
CA ARG A 465 15.89 -2.39 -12.92
C ARG A 465 16.09 -3.92 -13.07
N VAL A 466 16.67 -4.52 -12.04
CA VAL A 466 16.89 -5.96 -11.98
C VAL A 466 15.78 -6.62 -11.18
N PRO A 467 14.92 -7.46 -11.76
CA PRO A 467 13.85 -8.14 -11.05
C PRO A 467 14.41 -9.22 -10.11
N VAL A 468 14.02 -9.18 -8.85
CA VAL A 468 14.32 -10.22 -7.87
C VAL A 468 13.01 -10.69 -7.25
N GLU A 469 12.70 -11.96 -7.45
CA GLU A 469 11.59 -12.57 -6.73
C GLU A 469 11.97 -12.77 -5.28
N ARG A 470 11.06 -12.42 -4.37
CA ARG A 470 11.23 -12.55 -2.92
C ARG A 470 10.13 -13.35 -2.26
N ASP A 471 10.39 -13.86 -1.06
CA ASP A 471 9.34 -14.28 -0.14
C ASP A 471 8.72 -13.07 0.60
N THR A 472 7.88 -13.32 1.58
CA THR A 472 7.25 -12.28 2.39
C THR A 472 8.25 -11.50 3.25
N LEU A 473 9.35 -12.13 3.66
CA LEU A 473 10.38 -11.55 4.52
C LEU A 473 11.55 -10.91 3.75
N TYR A 474 11.39 -10.76 2.43
CA TYR A 474 12.37 -10.21 1.49
C TYR A 474 13.62 -11.07 1.27
N HIS A 475 13.54 -12.37 1.57
CA HIS A 475 14.57 -13.30 1.13
C HIS A 475 14.38 -13.63 -0.36
N ALA A 476 15.50 -13.73 -1.09
CA ALA A 476 15.45 -14.04 -2.52
C ALA A 476 14.92 -15.46 -2.75
N VAL A 477 14.02 -15.59 -3.72
CA VAL A 477 13.44 -16.87 -4.14
C VAL A 477 14.11 -17.33 -5.42
N THR A 478 14.71 -18.53 -5.37
CA THR A 478 15.23 -19.23 -6.54
C THR A 478 14.24 -20.32 -6.95
N ARG A 479 13.89 -20.38 -8.24
CA ARG A 479 12.96 -21.37 -8.77
C ARG A 479 13.67 -22.43 -9.61
N SER A 480 13.24 -23.67 -9.41
CA SER A 480 13.36 -24.76 -10.37
C SER A 480 12.01 -24.95 -11.10
N GLU A 481 11.92 -25.88 -12.07
CA GLU A 481 10.69 -26.05 -12.88
C GLU A 481 9.44 -26.25 -12.04
N ASP A 482 9.51 -27.02 -10.95
CA ASP A 482 8.36 -27.41 -10.12
C ASP A 482 8.46 -27.02 -8.64
N SER A 483 9.48 -26.26 -8.24
CA SER A 483 9.69 -25.90 -6.84
C SER A 483 10.40 -24.57 -6.67
N PHE A 484 10.42 -24.06 -5.46
CA PHE A 484 11.23 -22.90 -5.10
C PHE A 484 12.04 -23.14 -3.84
N THR A 485 13.17 -22.46 -3.72
CA THR A 485 13.97 -22.34 -2.52
C THR A 485 14.09 -20.88 -2.11
N VAL A 486 14.10 -20.64 -0.83
CA VAL A 486 14.29 -19.31 -0.23
C VAL A 486 15.72 -19.25 0.28
N ALA A 487 16.47 -18.23 -0.12
CA ALA A 487 17.79 -17.96 0.43
C ALA A 487 17.61 -17.46 1.89
N VAL A 488 18.09 -18.24 2.86
CA VAL A 488 18.06 -17.90 4.30
C VAL A 488 19.33 -17.17 4.67
#